data_326cb015adc4739a3195f29da4ff3cff
#
_entry.id   326cb015adc4739a3195f29da4ff3cff
#
_cell.length_a   1.000
_cell.length_b   1.000
_cell.length_c   1.000
_cell.angle_alpha   90.00
_cell.angle_beta   90.00
_cell.angle_gamma   90.00
#
_symmetry.space_group_name_H-M   'P 1'
#
loop_
_entity.id
_entity.type
_entity.pdbx_description
1 polymer ?
#
loop_
_entity_poly.entity_id
_entity_poly.type
_entity_poly.pdbx_seq_one_letter_code
_entity_poly.pdbx_strand_id
1 'polypeptide(L)'
;MHINQRKKLSAARETAFIALTCALMTGVQFALSAVPGVEFVTVILLCTSYVFGARFGCLTGLAFSLLRCLLFGFYPAVVAVYCIYFPLFGLLFGTIGRGDDGRGLTFKLKICVNLALAALSAAAFAAAALELIKVSRIYRDAVYAMLWALGGIFTALTIAFDAVWLASRKKSGGERALRCFFVTALAALCTVAFTLIDDVVSPLILGLTQRGALAYFYASFTAMLPQTICTVFSVGLLFTPLTHALKRAL
;
A
#
# COMPACT_ATOMS: atom_id res chain seq x y z
N MET A 1 -2.46 30.79 -16.82
CA MET A 1 -1.56 29.63 -16.68
C MET A 1 -0.72 29.85 -15.43
N HIS A 2 -1.31 29.65 -14.23
CA HIS A 2 -0.59 29.75 -12.96
C HIS A 2 0.05 28.39 -12.69
N ILE A 3 1.33 28.26 -13.01
CA ILE A 3 2.17 27.17 -12.50
C ILE A 3 2.29 27.41 -11.00
N ASN A 4 1.51 26.69 -10.23
CA ASN A 4 1.56 26.70 -8.78
C ASN A 4 2.91 26.08 -8.38
N GLN A 5 3.95 26.92 -8.26
CA GLN A 5 5.26 26.51 -7.78
C GLN A 5 5.05 26.05 -6.33
N ARG A 6 5.07 24.74 -6.10
CA ARG A 6 5.15 24.20 -4.74
C ARG A 6 6.31 24.90 -4.05
N LYS A 7 6.04 25.68 -2.99
CA LYS A 7 7.08 26.26 -2.16
C LYS A 7 8.02 25.15 -1.74
N LYS A 8 9.25 25.16 -2.21
CA LYS A 8 10.28 24.22 -1.72
C LYS A 8 10.41 24.46 -0.22
N LEU A 9 10.16 23.42 0.57
CA LEU A 9 10.47 23.45 2.00
C LEU A 9 11.97 23.76 2.17
N SER A 10 12.32 24.56 3.17
CA SER A 10 13.73 24.67 3.56
C SER A 10 14.22 23.31 4.06
N ALA A 11 15.52 23.02 3.90
CA ALA A 11 16.09 21.74 4.30
C ALA A 11 15.77 21.40 5.77
N ALA A 12 15.82 22.38 6.66
CA ALA A 12 15.48 22.20 8.07
C ALA A 12 14.01 21.81 8.28
N ARG A 13 13.07 22.43 7.55
CA ARG A 13 11.64 22.06 7.62
C ARG A 13 11.40 20.68 7.03
N GLU A 14 12.04 20.32 5.90
CA GLU A 14 11.93 19.00 5.30
C GLU A 14 12.36 17.91 6.30
N THR A 15 13.51 18.10 6.94
CA THR A 15 14.02 17.17 7.95
C THR A 15 13.09 17.07 9.16
N ALA A 16 12.56 18.18 9.67
CA ALA A 16 11.61 18.19 10.78
C ALA A 16 10.31 17.44 10.43
N PHE A 17 9.77 17.64 9.23
CA PHE A 17 8.58 16.90 8.78
C PHE A 17 8.85 15.42 8.58
N ILE A 18 10.03 15.03 8.06
CA ILE A 18 10.43 13.61 7.96
C ILE A 18 10.47 12.99 9.36
N ALA A 19 11.16 13.63 10.30
CA ALA A 19 11.27 13.13 11.67
C ALA A 19 9.90 12.99 12.36
N LEU A 20 9.03 14.00 12.22
CA LEU A 20 7.67 13.97 12.78
C LEU A 20 6.83 12.86 12.14
N THR A 21 6.92 12.69 10.83
CA THR A 21 6.20 11.62 10.12
C THR A 21 6.68 10.24 10.55
N CYS A 22 8.00 10.04 10.67
CA CYS A 22 8.57 8.79 11.16
C CYS A 22 8.15 8.50 12.60
N ALA A 23 8.16 9.49 13.48
CA ALA A 23 7.72 9.34 14.87
C ALA A 23 6.23 8.95 14.94
N LEU A 24 5.39 9.61 14.12
CA LEU A 24 3.96 9.28 14.03
C LEU A 24 3.74 7.85 13.52
N MET A 25 4.40 7.46 12.43
CA MET A 25 4.30 6.12 11.86
C MET A 25 4.72 5.04 12.86
N THR A 26 5.83 5.27 13.56
CA THR A 26 6.37 4.34 14.56
C THR A 26 5.46 4.26 15.79
N GLY A 27 4.97 5.41 16.28
CA GLY A 27 4.03 5.47 17.40
C GLY A 27 2.72 4.74 17.12
N VAL A 28 2.16 4.94 15.93
CA VAL A 28 0.94 4.24 15.49
C VAL A 28 1.19 2.75 15.33
N GLN A 29 2.31 2.34 14.73
CA GLN A 29 2.67 0.93 14.61
C GLN A 29 2.81 0.27 15.97
N PHE A 30 3.44 0.95 16.94
CA PHE A 30 3.58 0.43 18.30
C PHE A 30 2.23 0.31 18.99
N ALA A 31 1.38 1.34 18.91
CA ALA A 31 0.05 1.34 19.50
C ALA A 31 -0.86 0.23 18.96
N LEU A 32 -0.73 -0.10 17.66
CA LEU A 32 -1.54 -1.11 16.99
C LEU A 32 -0.87 -2.50 16.92
N SER A 33 0.31 -2.66 17.50
CA SER A 33 1.07 -3.93 17.43
C SER A 33 0.33 -5.13 18.02
N ALA A 34 -0.60 -4.90 18.96
CA ALA A 34 -1.44 -5.92 19.56
C ALA A 34 -2.59 -6.41 18.65
N VAL A 35 -2.89 -5.69 17.55
CA VAL A 35 -3.98 -6.01 16.63
C VAL A 35 -3.42 -6.43 15.27
N PRO A 36 -3.31 -7.74 15.00
CA PRO A 36 -2.73 -8.22 13.74
C PRO A 36 -3.48 -7.69 12.52
N GLY A 37 -2.73 -7.23 11.51
CA GLY A 37 -3.32 -6.79 10.23
C GLY A 37 -3.90 -5.37 10.24
N VAL A 38 -3.92 -4.68 11.38
CA VAL A 38 -4.33 -3.26 11.44
C VAL A 38 -3.10 -2.38 11.42
N GLU A 39 -2.93 -1.65 10.31
CA GLU A 39 -1.81 -0.71 10.19
C GLU A 39 -2.21 0.58 9.48
N PHE A 40 -1.76 1.71 10.03
CA PHE A 40 -1.96 3.03 9.45
C PHE A 40 -0.67 3.63 8.86
N VAL A 41 0.44 2.91 8.96
CA VAL A 41 1.74 3.32 8.41
C VAL A 41 1.63 3.60 6.92
N THR A 42 0.96 2.72 6.19
CA THR A 42 0.73 2.82 4.74
C THR A 42 0.02 4.11 4.38
N VAL A 43 -1.09 4.46 5.03
CA VAL A 43 -1.85 5.67 4.71
C VAL A 43 -1.10 6.96 5.09
N ILE A 44 -0.35 6.96 6.20
CA ILE A 44 0.45 8.11 6.62
C ILE A 44 1.57 8.37 5.62
N LEU A 45 2.37 7.35 5.29
CA LEU A 45 3.45 7.46 4.31
C LEU A 45 2.92 7.85 2.93
N LEU A 46 1.81 7.26 2.50
CA LEU A 46 1.15 7.56 1.24
C LEU A 46 0.76 9.05 1.17
N CYS A 47 -0.01 9.54 2.14
CA CYS A 47 -0.52 10.92 2.12
C CYS A 47 0.59 11.94 2.20
N THR A 48 1.60 11.72 3.05
CA THR A 48 2.75 12.62 3.18
C THR A 48 3.62 12.61 1.92
N SER A 49 3.93 11.44 1.36
CA SER A 49 4.66 11.32 0.10
C SER A 49 3.91 11.98 -1.06
N TYR A 50 2.60 11.78 -1.14
CA TYR A 50 1.74 12.37 -2.17
C TYR A 50 1.78 13.90 -2.15
N VAL A 51 1.80 14.51 -0.97
CA VAL A 51 1.79 15.96 -0.79
C VAL A 51 3.19 16.55 -0.92
N PHE A 52 4.20 15.98 -0.23
CA PHE A 52 5.55 16.53 -0.17
C PHE A 52 6.43 16.06 -1.34
N GLY A 53 6.10 14.98 -2.01
CA GLY A 53 6.75 14.49 -3.21
C GLY A 53 7.70 13.31 -2.99
N ALA A 54 8.25 12.80 -4.11
CA ALA A 54 8.96 11.53 -4.16
C ALA A 54 10.23 11.47 -3.29
N ARG A 55 11.01 12.56 -3.27
CA ARG A 55 12.22 12.63 -2.43
C ARG A 55 11.88 12.52 -0.96
N PHE A 56 10.90 13.29 -0.51
CA PHE A 56 10.40 13.25 0.86
C PHE A 56 9.93 11.84 1.22
N GLY A 57 9.07 11.24 0.37
CA GLY A 57 8.53 9.91 0.61
C GLY A 57 9.60 8.82 0.68
N CYS A 58 10.59 8.87 -0.20
CA CYS A 58 11.71 7.93 -0.20
C CYS A 58 12.53 8.05 1.10
N LEU A 59 12.92 9.26 1.49
CA LEU A 59 13.68 9.50 2.72
C LEU A 59 12.90 9.12 3.98
N THR A 60 11.61 9.45 4.03
CA THR A 60 10.73 9.08 5.14
C THR A 60 10.57 7.56 5.24
N GLY A 61 10.35 6.89 4.10
CA GLY A 61 10.25 5.43 4.05
C GLY A 61 11.53 4.74 4.53
N LEU A 62 12.71 5.24 4.11
CA LEU A 62 14.00 4.70 4.56
C LEU A 62 14.22 4.94 6.06
N ALA A 63 14.02 6.17 6.53
CA ALA A 63 14.19 6.52 7.94
C ALA A 63 13.24 5.72 8.84
N PHE A 64 11.98 5.57 8.43
CA PHE A 64 11.01 4.73 9.14
C PHE A 64 11.47 3.26 9.19
N SER A 65 11.93 2.69 8.07
CA SER A 65 12.39 1.29 8.02
C SER A 65 13.53 1.03 8.99
N LEU A 66 14.52 1.94 9.04
CA LEU A 66 15.64 1.83 9.96
C LEU A 66 15.20 1.99 11.43
N LEU A 67 14.36 2.98 11.72
CA LEU A 67 13.84 3.20 13.06
C LEU A 67 13.01 2.01 13.57
N ARG A 68 12.17 1.45 12.70
CA ARG A 68 11.39 0.25 13.01
C ARG A 68 12.29 -0.95 13.33
N CYS A 69 13.35 -1.18 12.52
CA CYS A 69 14.29 -2.27 12.79
C CYS A 69 15.03 -2.11 14.13
N LEU A 70 15.35 -0.88 14.52
CA LEU A 70 15.95 -0.61 15.81
C LEU A 70 15.01 -0.89 17.00
N LEU A 71 13.73 -0.59 16.86
CA LEU A 71 12.75 -0.69 17.94
C LEU A 71 12.12 -2.09 18.07
N PHE A 72 11.88 -2.78 16.96
CA PHE A 72 11.21 -4.09 16.94
C PHE A 72 12.13 -5.28 16.70
N GLY A 73 13.43 -5.03 16.53
CA GLY A 73 14.45 -6.05 16.33
C GLY A 73 15.06 -6.05 14.93
N PHE A 74 16.35 -6.34 14.88
CA PHE A 74 17.17 -6.29 13.69
C PHE A 74 17.22 -7.68 13.02
N TYR A 75 16.13 -8.05 12.37
CA TYR A 75 16.04 -9.30 11.62
C TYR A 75 16.47 -9.06 10.17
N PRO A 76 17.47 -9.78 9.61
CA PRO A 76 18.01 -9.53 8.27
C PRO A 76 16.96 -9.52 7.17
N ALA A 77 16.00 -10.44 7.21
CA ALA A 77 14.90 -10.51 6.24
C ALA A 77 14.01 -9.25 6.30
N VAL A 78 13.62 -8.83 7.51
CA VAL A 78 12.80 -7.64 7.73
C VAL A 78 13.54 -6.39 7.27
N VAL A 79 14.84 -6.26 7.58
CA VAL A 79 15.66 -5.13 7.13
C VAL A 79 15.67 -5.06 5.60
N ALA A 80 15.92 -6.19 4.92
CA ALA A 80 15.98 -6.24 3.46
C ALA A 80 14.64 -5.81 2.83
N VAL A 81 13.52 -6.38 3.28
CA VAL A 81 12.20 -6.08 2.73
C VAL A 81 11.80 -4.64 3.01
N TYR A 82 11.90 -4.18 4.27
CA TYR A 82 11.44 -2.85 4.66
C TYR A 82 12.28 -1.73 4.06
N CYS A 83 13.62 -1.85 4.06
CA CYS A 83 14.51 -0.81 3.50
C CYS A 83 14.41 -0.69 1.98
N ILE A 84 13.83 -1.65 1.28
CA ILE A 84 13.56 -1.56 -0.15
C ILE A 84 12.12 -1.11 -0.39
N TYR A 85 11.15 -1.75 0.26
CA TYR A 85 9.73 -1.54 -0.02
C TYR A 85 9.25 -0.13 0.35
N PHE A 86 9.46 0.33 1.59
CA PHE A 86 8.91 1.63 2.05
C PHE A 86 9.50 2.83 1.31
N PRO A 87 10.82 2.90 0.98
CA PRO A 87 11.35 3.94 0.12
C PRO A 87 10.74 3.93 -1.28
N LEU A 88 10.57 2.75 -1.91
CA LEU A 88 9.95 2.61 -3.22
C LEU A 88 8.46 2.99 -3.20
N PHE A 89 7.75 2.59 -2.16
CA PHE A 89 6.36 2.98 -1.92
C PHE A 89 6.23 4.51 -1.81
N GLY A 90 7.06 5.14 -0.99
CA GLY A 90 7.08 6.60 -0.83
C GLY A 90 7.43 7.33 -2.13
N LEU A 91 8.40 6.80 -2.89
CA LEU A 91 8.77 7.32 -4.21
C LEU A 91 7.62 7.21 -5.21
N LEU A 92 6.94 6.06 -5.26
CA LEU A 92 5.80 5.81 -6.15
C LEU A 92 4.68 6.82 -5.90
N PHE A 93 4.18 6.92 -4.67
CA PHE A 93 3.07 7.83 -4.35
C PHE A 93 3.47 9.30 -4.42
N GLY A 94 4.73 9.63 -4.13
CA GLY A 94 5.27 10.97 -4.30
C GLY A 94 5.39 11.40 -5.77
N THR A 95 5.69 10.48 -6.69
CA THR A 95 5.69 10.76 -8.14
C THR A 95 4.27 10.95 -8.67
N ILE A 96 3.31 10.13 -8.22
CA ILE A 96 1.89 10.27 -8.57
C ILE A 96 1.35 11.62 -8.07
N GLY A 97 1.70 12.02 -6.85
CA GLY A 97 1.30 13.30 -6.28
C GLY A 97 1.84 14.51 -7.06
N ARG A 98 3.02 14.41 -7.69
CA ARG A 98 3.55 15.47 -8.58
C ARG A 98 2.72 15.64 -9.86
N GLY A 99 2.15 14.56 -10.38
CA GLY A 99 1.27 14.60 -11.54
C GLY A 99 -0.09 15.28 -11.27
N ASP A 100 -0.39 15.57 -10.00
CA ASP A 100 -1.65 16.17 -9.56
C ASP A 100 -1.79 17.67 -9.86
N ASP A 101 -0.74 18.34 -10.30
CA ASP A 101 -0.74 19.78 -10.59
C ASP A 101 -1.53 20.11 -11.90
N GLY A 102 -2.79 19.64 -11.96
CA GLY A 102 -3.72 19.95 -13.07
C GLY A 102 -3.67 19.02 -14.26
N ARG A 103 -2.81 18.01 -14.27
CA ARG A 103 -2.84 16.94 -15.27
C ARG A 103 -3.62 15.77 -14.68
N GLY A 104 -4.79 15.48 -15.23
CA GLY A 104 -5.58 14.30 -14.86
C GLY A 104 -4.74 13.01 -14.95
N LEU A 105 -5.11 11.98 -14.18
CA LEU A 105 -4.49 10.65 -14.26
C LEU A 105 -4.39 10.18 -15.71
N THR A 106 -3.18 9.81 -16.14
CA THR A 106 -2.94 9.34 -17.51
C THR A 106 -3.80 8.11 -17.82
N PHE A 107 -4.44 8.08 -18.97
CA PHE A 107 -5.30 6.97 -19.39
C PHE A 107 -4.59 5.61 -19.29
N LYS A 108 -3.32 5.53 -19.70
CA LYS A 108 -2.49 4.32 -19.60
C LYS A 108 -2.38 3.81 -18.15
N LEU A 109 -2.17 4.72 -17.20
CA LEU A 109 -2.01 4.35 -15.79
C LEU A 109 -3.32 3.80 -15.19
N LYS A 110 -4.48 4.38 -15.60
CA LYS A 110 -5.80 3.87 -15.20
C LYS A 110 -6.02 2.44 -15.67
N ILE A 111 -5.69 2.17 -16.95
CA ILE A 111 -5.82 0.83 -17.52
C ILE A 111 -4.87 -0.15 -16.83
N CYS A 112 -3.61 0.23 -16.61
CA CYS A 112 -2.64 -0.65 -15.93
C CYS A 112 -3.12 -1.08 -14.54
N VAL A 113 -3.64 -0.15 -13.74
CA VAL A 113 -4.15 -0.48 -12.39
C VAL A 113 -5.39 -1.37 -12.49
N ASN A 114 -6.32 -1.06 -13.40
CA ASN A 114 -7.52 -1.87 -13.58
C ASN A 114 -7.20 -3.31 -14.04
N LEU A 115 -6.29 -3.46 -15.00
CA LEU A 115 -5.81 -4.77 -15.44
C LEU A 115 -5.10 -5.54 -14.32
N ALA A 116 -4.30 -4.85 -13.49
CA ALA A 116 -3.63 -5.48 -12.35
C ALA A 116 -4.63 -5.98 -11.30
N LEU A 117 -5.65 -5.18 -10.98
CA LEU A 117 -6.73 -5.58 -10.07
C LEU A 117 -7.50 -6.80 -10.62
N ALA A 118 -7.88 -6.76 -11.90
CA ALA A 118 -8.61 -7.86 -12.55
C ALA A 118 -7.76 -9.13 -12.62
N ALA A 119 -6.47 -9.01 -12.95
CA ALA A 119 -5.55 -10.14 -13.01
C ALA A 119 -5.35 -10.78 -11.63
N LEU A 120 -5.19 -9.95 -10.57
CA LEU A 120 -5.03 -10.46 -9.21
C LEU A 120 -6.31 -11.11 -8.69
N SER A 121 -7.48 -10.54 -9.02
CA SER A 121 -8.77 -11.15 -8.73
C SER A 121 -8.93 -12.52 -9.42
N ALA A 122 -8.65 -12.58 -10.72
CA ALA A 122 -8.72 -13.81 -11.49
C ALA A 122 -7.73 -14.87 -10.97
N ALA A 123 -6.51 -14.46 -10.60
CA ALA A 123 -5.50 -15.35 -10.03
C ALA A 123 -5.94 -15.93 -8.68
N ALA A 124 -6.53 -15.10 -7.80
CA ALA A 124 -7.03 -15.53 -6.50
C ALA A 124 -8.19 -16.55 -6.66
N PHE A 125 -9.15 -16.26 -7.54
CA PHE A 125 -10.26 -17.18 -7.82
C PHE A 125 -9.80 -18.47 -8.50
N ALA A 126 -8.87 -18.39 -9.46
CA ALA A 126 -8.31 -19.58 -10.11
C ALA A 126 -7.54 -20.45 -9.11
N ALA A 127 -6.73 -19.84 -8.24
CA ALA A 127 -6.01 -20.55 -7.20
C ALA A 127 -6.95 -21.26 -6.22
N ALA A 128 -8.08 -20.61 -5.87
CA ALA A 128 -9.09 -21.20 -5.01
C ALA A 128 -9.89 -22.30 -5.70
N ALA A 129 -10.38 -22.06 -6.93
CA ALA A 129 -11.27 -22.97 -7.64
C ALA A 129 -10.56 -24.23 -8.17
N LEU A 130 -9.31 -24.07 -8.62
CA LEU A 130 -8.51 -25.18 -9.17
C LEU A 130 -7.65 -25.89 -8.12
N GLU A 131 -7.79 -25.52 -6.86
CA GLU A 131 -7.01 -26.05 -5.74
C GLU A 131 -5.49 -26.08 -6.03
N LEU A 132 -4.98 -25.03 -6.71
CA LEU A 132 -3.59 -24.96 -7.17
C LEU A 132 -2.59 -25.00 -6.02
N ILE A 133 -3.01 -24.56 -4.83
CA ILE A 133 -2.17 -24.47 -3.64
C ILE A 133 -2.42 -25.72 -2.79
N LYS A 134 -1.47 -26.65 -2.77
CA LYS A 134 -1.54 -27.86 -1.95
C LYS A 134 -1.30 -27.54 -0.48
N VAL A 135 -2.36 -27.28 0.27
CA VAL A 135 -2.33 -26.94 1.70
C VAL A 135 -2.58 -28.18 2.55
N SER A 136 -1.95 -28.22 3.75
CA SER A 136 -2.30 -29.19 4.78
C SER A 136 -3.79 -29.11 5.12
N ARG A 137 -4.44 -30.26 5.42
CA ARG A 137 -5.88 -30.33 5.73
C ARG A 137 -6.32 -29.33 6.81
N ILE A 138 -5.45 -29.05 7.80
CA ILE A 138 -5.76 -28.17 8.92
C ILE A 138 -5.97 -26.70 8.48
N TYR A 139 -5.24 -26.24 7.46
CA TYR A 139 -5.30 -24.83 7.00
C TYR A 139 -6.06 -24.65 5.69
N ARG A 140 -6.50 -25.76 5.09
CA ARG A 140 -7.09 -25.78 3.75
C ARG A 140 -8.28 -24.83 3.63
N ASP A 141 -9.28 -25.02 4.47
CA ASP A 141 -10.52 -24.24 4.39
C ASP A 141 -10.29 -22.75 4.66
N ALA A 142 -9.39 -22.42 5.60
CA ALA A 142 -9.02 -21.05 5.90
C ALA A 142 -8.31 -20.36 4.72
N VAL A 143 -7.33 -21.02 4.09
CA VAL A 143 -6.59 -20.46 2.95
C VAL A 143 -7.51 -20.26 1.75
N TYR A 144 -8.38 -21.22 1.44
CA TYR A 144 -9.32 -21.06 0.33
C TYR A 144 -10.36 -19.99 0.61
N ALA A 145 -10.89 -19.89 1.83
CA ALA A 145 -11.80 -18.82 2.21
C ALA A 145 -11.13 -17.44 2.05
N MET A 146 -9.86 -17.30 2.41
CA MET A 146 -9.09 -16.07 2.24
C MET A 146 -8.84 -15.74 0.76
N LEU A 147 -8.53 -16.74 -0.08
CA LEU A 147 -8.38 -16.54 -1.53
C LEU A 147 -9.70 -16.07 -2.17
N TRP A 148 -10.83 -16.67 -1.81
CA TRP A 148 -12.15 -16.23 -2.24
C TRP A 148 -12.45 -14.81 -1.79
N ALA A 149 -12.14 -14.46 -0.53
CA ALA A 149 -12.32 -13.11 0.01
C ALA A 149 -11.44 -12.07 -0.71
N LEU A 150 -10.16 -12.38 -0.94
CA LEU A 150 -9.25 -11.54 -1.70
C LEU A 150 -9.74 -11.32 -3.13
N GLY A 151 -10.12 -12.38 -3.84
CA GLY A 151 -10.71 -12.29 -5.16
C GLY A 151 -11.94 -11.38 -5.18
N GLY A 152 -12.83 -11.52 -4.19
CA GLY A 152 -14.01 -10.67 -4.00
C GLY A 152 -13.67 -9.20 -3.78
N ILE A 153 -12.69 -8.90 -2.92
CA ILE A 153 -12.23 -7.52 -2.64
C ILE A 153 -11.69 -6.88 -3.92
N PHE A 154 -10.81 -7.56 -4.66
CA PHE A 154 -10.24 -7.01 -5.89
C PHE A 154 -11.27 -6.87 -7.00
N THR A 155 -12.24 -7.79 -7.11
CA THR A 155 -13.39 -7.63 -8.02
C THR A 155 -14.23 -6.40 -7.65
N ALA A 156 -14.55 -6.23 -6.37
CA ALA A 156 -15.31 -5.07 -5.91
C ALA A 156 -14.56 -3.74 -6.17
N LEU A 157 -13.23 -3.72 -5.96
CA LEU A 157 -12.40 -2.57 -6.29
C LEU A 157 -12.37 -2.27 -7.79
N THR A 158 -12.29 -3.29 -8.64
CA THR A 158 -12.35 -3.15 -10.11
C THR A 158 -13.67 -2.54 -10.53
N ILE A 159 -14.80 -3.11 -10.08
CA ILE A 159 -16.14 -2.62 -10.41
C ILE A 159 -16.34 -1.19 -9.91
N ALA A 160 -15.94 -0.90 -8.67
CA ALA A 160 -16.05 0.45 -8.10
C ALA A 160 -15.19 1.46 -8.87
N PHE A 161 -13.97 1.07 -9.26
CA PHE A 161 -13.09 1.90 -10.07
C PHE A 161 -13.71 2.24 -11.43
N ASP A 162 -14.24 1.23 -12.14
CA ASP A 162 -14.89 1.41 -13.44
C ASP A 162 -16.15 2.27 -13.32
N ALA A 163 -16.98 2.04 -12.30
CA ALA A 163 -18.19 2.83 -12.05
C ALA A 163 -17.85 4.31 -11.81
N VAL A 164 -16.84 4.59 -10.96
CA VAL A 164 -16.39 5.96 -10.70
C VAL A 164 -15.73 6.57 -11.95
N TRP A 165 -14.98 5.80 -12.71
CA TRP A 165 -14.38 6.27 -13.95
C TRP A 165 -15.43 6.67 -14.99
N LEU A 166 -16.47 5.87 -15.18
CA LEU A 166 -17.60 6.20 -16.06
C LEU A 166 -18.37 7.42 -15.56
N ALA A 167 -18.64 7.50 -14.25
CA ALA A 167 -19.32 8.63 -13.64
C ALA A 167 -18.50 9.93 -13.73
N SER A 168 -17.16 9.85 -13.64
CA SER A 168 -16.27 11.01 -13.73
C SER A 168 -16.27 11.68 -15.11
N ARG A 169 -16.63 10.92 -16.17
CA ARG A 169 -16.78 11.48 -17.52
C ARG A 169 -17.99 12.39 -17.67
N LYS A 170 -18.99 12.24 -16.78
CA LYS A 170 -20.27 12.95 -16.87
C LYS A 170 -20.40 14.15 -15.91
N LYS A 171 -19.57 14.24 -14.85
CA LYS A 171 -19.68 15.27 -13.80
C LYS A 171 -18.35 16.02 -13.59
N SER A 172 -18.43 17.35 -13.55
CA SER A 172 -17.31 18.23 -13.22
C SER A 172 -16.93 18.10 -11.74
N GLY A 173 -16.24 17.24 -11.27
CA GLY A 173 -15.89 16.93 -9.86
C GLY A 173 -15.61 15.45 -9.64
N GLY A 174 -15.95 14.61 -10.61
CA GLY A 174 -15.69 13.17 -10.57
C GLY A 174 -14.19 12.82 -10.55
N GLU A 175 -13.31 13.72 -10.98
CA GLU A 175 -11.86 13.48 -10.98
C GLU A 175 -11.26 13.29 -9.57
N ARG A 176 -11.80 13.98 -8.55
CA ARG A 176 -11.32 13.80 -7.16
C ARG A 176 -11.67 12.40 -6.63
N ALA A 177 -12.91 11.97 -6.85
CA ALA A 177 -13.36 10.63 -6.48
C ALA A 177 -12.54 9.57 -7.21
N LEU A 178 -12.38 9.70 -8.53
CA LEU A 178 -11.59 8.78 -9.34
C LEU A 178 -10.15 8.69 -8.84
N ARG A 179 -9.56 9.80 -8.44
CA ARG A 179 -8.21 9.84 -7.90
C ARG A 179 -8.11 9.14 -6.55
N CYS A 180 -9.07 9.37 -5.65
CA CYS A 180 -9.14 8.67 -4.37
C CYS A 180 -9.24 7.14 -4.59
N PHE A 181 -10.12 6.70 -5.45
CA PHE A 181 -10.26 5.28 -5.80
C PHE A 181 -9.00 4.71 -6.45
N PHE A 182 -8.39 5.45 -7.37
CA PHE A 182 -7.13 5.03 -8.00
C PHE A 182 -6.01 4.83 -6.97
N VAL A 183 -5.83 5.79 -6.07
CA VAL A 183 -4.81 5.73 -5.03
C VAL A 183 -5.10 4.58 -4.05
N THR A 184 -6.36 4.38 -3.67
CA THR A 184 -6.79 3.27 -2.82
C THR A 184 -6.52 1.91 -3.48
N ALA A 185 -6.88 1.75 -4.74
CA ALA A 185 -6.65 0.53 -5.51
C ALA A 185 -5.14 0.22 -5.63
N LEU A 186 -4.35 1.24 -5.96
CA LEU A 186 -2.90 1.09 -6.07
C LEU A 186 -2.26 0.77 -4.70
N ALA A 187 -2.73 1.37 -3.61
CA ALA A 187 -2.26 1.06 -2.27
C ALA A 187 -2.57 -0.40 -1.88
N ALA A 188 -3.78 -0.89 -2.19
CA ALA A 188 -4.14 -2.28 -1.96
C ALA A 188 -3.26 -3.25 -2.76
N LEU A 189 -2.98 -2.95 -4.04
CA LEU A 189 -2.03 -3.72 -4.85
C LEU A 189 -0.63 -3.73 -4.24
N CYS A 190 -0.14 -2.59 -3.76
CA CYS A 190 1.15 -2.48 -3.09
C CYS A 190 1.19 -3.29 -1.79
N THR A 191 0.10 -3.31 -1.00
CA THR A 191 0.02 -4.10 0.24
C THR A 191 0.15 -5.60 -0.05
N VAL A 192 -0.57 -6.10 -1.06
CA VAL A 192 -0.43 -7.51 -1.48
C VAL A 192 0.97 -7.78 -2.02
N ALA A 193 1.52 -6.88 -2.84
CA ALA A 193 2.88 -7.03 -3.36
C ALA A 193 3.92 -7.08 -2.24
N PHE A 194 3.75 -6.28 -1.18
CA PHE A 194 4.61 -6.32 0.00
C PHE A 194 4.63 -7.71 0.65
N THR A 195 3.46 -8.27 0.92
CA THR A 195 3.34 -9.59 1.52
C THR A 195 3.95 -10.67 0.64
N LEU A 196 3.67 -10.64 -0.67
CA LEU A 196 4.24 -11.61 -1.61
C LEU A 196 5.78 -11.49 -1.73
N ILE A 197 6.33 -10.28 -1.67
CA ILE A 197 7.79 -10.07 -1.65
C ILE A 197 8.38 -10.64 -0.35
N ASP A 198 7.74 -10.38 0.79
CA ASP A 198 8.17 -10.92 2.08
C ASP A 198 8.13 -12.46 2.08
N ASP A 199 7.09 -13.06 1.50
CA ASP A 199 6.91 -14.51 1.36
C ASP A 199 8.00 -15.19 0.52
N VAL A 200 8.67 -14.45 -0.34
CA VAL A 200 9.81 -14.94 -1.12
C VAL A 200 11.14 -14.64 -0.43
N VAL A 201 11.32 -13.41 0.01
CA VAL A 201 12.60 -12.92 0.53
C VAL A 201 12.91 -13.51 1.92
N SER A 202 11.91 -13.54 2.82
CA SER A 202 12.13 -14.00 4.19
C SER A 202 12.50 -15.49 4.28
N PRO A 203 11.82 -16.42 3.60
CA PRO A 203 12.25 -17.82 3.56
C PRO A 203 13.64 -18.03 2.98
N LEU A 204 14.01 -17.27 1.93
CA LEU A 204 15.34 -17.35 1.31
C LEU A 204 16.44 -16.90 2.28
N ILE A 205 16.26 -15.77 2.96
CA ILE A 205 17.24 -15.24 3.91
C ILE A 205 17.37 -16.12 5.15
N LEU A 206 16.24 -16.70 5.61
CA LEU A 206 16.19 -17.59 6.75
C LEU A 206 16.68 -19.01 6.43
N GLY A 207 16.97 -19.31 5.16
CA GLY A 207 17.39 -20.64 4.74
C GLY A 207 16.35 -21.73 5.00
N LEU A 208 15.06 -21.40 4.93
CA LEU A 208 14.00 -22.35 5.21
C LEU A 208 13.97 -23.48 4.17
N THR A 209 13.66 -24.70 4.64
CA THR A 209 13.37 -25.79 3.73
C THR A 209 12.12 -25.50 2.92
N GLN A 210 11.91 -26.21 1.81
CA GLN A 210 10.71 -26.03 0.99
C GLN A 210 9.40 -26.16 1.79
N ARG A 211 9.35 -27.08 2.77
CA ARG A 211 8.19 -27.23 3.66
C ARG A 211 8.02 -26.02 4.60
N GLY A 212 9.14 -25.50 5.12
CA GLY A 212 9.14 -24.29 5.97
C GLY A 212 8.72 -23.05 5.20
N ALA A 213 9.20 -22.87 3.97
CA ALA A 213 8.81 -21.78 3.08
C ALA A 213 7.30 -21.82 2.74
N LEU A 214 6.76 -22.99 2.45
CA LEU A 214 5.32 -23.17 2.24
C LEU A 214 4.50 -22.84 3.50
N ALA A 215 4.97 -23.27 4.68
CA ALA A 215 4.30 -22.95 5.94
C ALA A 215 4.31 -21.43 6.22
N TYR A 216 5.42 -20.77 5.94
CA TYR A 216 5.54 -19.30 6.03
C TYR A 216 4.55 -18.60 5.11
N PHE A 217 4.51 -19.00 3.83
CA PHE A 217 3.56 -18.49 2.85
C PHE A 217 2.09 -18.65 3.28
N TYR A 218 1.72 -19.80 3.87
CA TYR A 218 0.34 -20.00 4.35
C TYR A 218 0.03 -19.14 5.57
N ALA A 219 1.00 -18.95 6.46
CA ALA A 219 0.83 -18.09 7.62
C ALA A 219 0.62 -16.62 7.22
N SER A 220 1.29 -16.16 6.16
CA SER A 220 1.20 -14.78 5.68
C SER A 220 -0.20 -14.42 5.18
N PHE A 221 -0.97 -15.36 4.62
CA PHE A 221 -2.36 -15.12 4.20
C PHE A 221 -3.24 -14.62 5.35
N THR A 222 -2.98 -15.07 6.58
CA THR A 222 -3.75 -14.63 7.74
C THR A 222 -3.53 -13.15 8.06
N ALA A 223 -2.38 -12.60 7.70
CA ALA A 223 -2.07 -11.18 7.84
C ALA A 223 -2.46 -10.37 6.60
N MET A 224 -2.26 -10.94 5.41
CA MET A 224 -2.46 -10.25 4.12
C MET A 224 -3.90 -9.76 3.93
N LEU A 225 -4.90 -10.58 4.28
CA LEU A 225 -6.30 -10.23 4.11
C LEU A 225 -6.71 -9.05 5.03
N PRO A 226 -6.51 -9.08 6.36
CA PRO A 226 -6.79 -7.95 7.23
C PRO A 226 -6.02 -6.68 6.85
N GLN A 227 -4.75 -6.79 6.47
CA GLN A 227 -3.94 -5.65 6.02
C GLN A 227 -4.51 -5.01 4.74
N THR A 228 -4.90 -5.83 3.77
CA THR A 228 -5.52 -5.33 2.53
C THR A 228 -6.83 -4.62 2.81
N ILE A 229 -7.68 -5.19 3.65
CA ILE A 229 -8.94 -4.58 4.09
C ILE A 229 -8.65 -3.25 4.80
N CYS A 230 -7.72 -3.25 5.77
CA CYS A 230 -7.31 -2.05 6.50
C CYS A 230 -6.80 -0.96 5.56
N THR A 231 -5.96 -1.32 4.57
CA THR A 231 -5.45 -0.38 3.56
C THR A 231 -6.58 0.22 2.73
N VAL A 232 -7.52 -0.59 2.24
CA VAL A 232 -8.66 -0.11 1.44
C VAL A 232 -9.50 0.90 2.24
N PHE A 233 -9.84 0.57 3.48
CA PHE A 233 -10.63 1.47 4.32
C PHE A 233 -9.85 2.71 4.76
N SER A 234 -8.64 2.54 5.25
CA SER A 234 -7.84 3.66 5.76
C SER A 234 -7.48 4.66 4.66
N VAL A 235 -7.04 4.18 3.50
CA VAL A 235 -6.72 5.06 2.36
C VAL A 235 -8.00 5.65 1.77
N GLY A 236 -9.04 4.85 1.56
CA GLY A 236 -10.31 5.33 1.00
C GLY A 236 -10.96 6.44 1.82
N LEU A 237 -10.91 6.34 3.14
CA LEU A 237 -11.52 7.32 4.04
C LEU A 237 -10.57 8.50 4.36
N LEU A 238 -9.29 8.25 4.58
CA LEU A 238 -8.35 9.23 5.11
C LEU A 238 -7.55 9.97 4.04
N PHE A 239 -7.42 9.45 2.82
CA PHE A 239 -6.63 10.08 1.77
C PHE A 239 -7.04 11.53 1.50
N THR A 240 -8.33 11.76 1.27
CA THR A 240 -8.83 13.10 0.93
C THR A 240 -8.67 14.10 2.10
N PRO A 241 -9.12 13.82 3.34
CA PRO A 241 -9.00 14.75 4.45
C PRO A 241 -7.53 14.98 4.85
N LEU A 242 -6.69 13.93 4.89
CA LEU A 242 -5.28 14.08 5.26
C LEU A 242 -4.50 14.89 4.22
N THR A 243 -4.66 14.59 2.93
CA THR A 243 -3.97 15.37 1.89
C THR A 243 -4.41 16.82 1.86
N HIS A 244 -5.68 17.10 2.16
CA HIS A 244 -6.17 18.46 2.26
C HIS A 244 -5.60 19.20 3.50
N ALA A 245 -5.54 18.53 4.65
CA ALA A 245 -4.94 19.08 5.86
C ALA A 245 -3.43 19.37 5.66
N LEU A 246 -2.70 18.40 5.08
CA LEU A 246 -1.27 18.57 4.80
C LEU A 246 -0.98 19.69 3.80
N LYS A 247 -1.82 19.87 2.77
CA LYS A 247 -1.69 20.98 1.80
C LYS A 247 -1.93 22.36 2.43
N ARG A 248 -2.71 22.44 3.52
CA ARG A 248 -2.92 23.68 4.27
C ARG A 248 -1.75 24.03 5.18
N ALA A 249 -0.96 23.06 5.60
CA ALA A 249 0.22 23.26 6.44
C ALA A 249 1.46 23.72 5.66
N LEU A 250 1.43 23.69 4.31
CA LEU A 250 2.47 24.18 3.39
C LEU A 250 2.29 25.66 3.06
#